data_3d5594ed7f56bb50287a2b408a41a34a
#
_entry.id   3d5594ed7f56bb50287a2b408a41a34a
#
_cell.length_a   1.000
_cell.length_b   1.000
_cell.length_c   1.000
_cell.angle_alpha   90.00
_cell.angle_beta   90.00
_cell.angle_gamma   90.00
#
_symmetry.space_group_name_H-M   'P 1'
#
loop_
_entity.id
_entity.type
_entity.pdbx_description
1 polymer ?
#
loop_
_entity_poly.entity_id
_entity_poly.type
_entity_poly.pdbx_seq_one_letter_code
_entity_poly.pdbx_strand_id
1 'polypeptide(L)'
;MINLTKKLVTILLLHSIVWKSFSQNNDTTIKNNWTNHFQFTYIAQKHAGFPSKYSGQNSLADSVEPASKSITATLFLGRKLWKGAAFYFNPEVSGGNGLSFTKGVAGALNGETYRVGAVAPSAFIARAYLQQNFELGNTDYEDVKEDANQVADKIPSSRITISAGKFAISDFFDDNKYNKDPRSQFFNWSLWANGAWDYPANTRGYTFGFVAELIKPNWAIRLSSVAVPRIANFHLMEYNSKAHSETIEFEHKLSIRKKPGVMRLIVSNTNSQSPSYAEGMKALATNNAFLLDVIQGNIEHKQYGGKKFGIGFNGEQEITNEVGIFTRIGWSDGKYATWAFTEIDRTVNFGLSVKGNKWKRPNDVFGIATVINGISKEHRNFLKAGGYGFIIGDGKLNYGNETIIETYYNAKFSAFFWLTLDYQFVNHPGYNKDRGPVHVFGIRAHVEF
;
A
#
# COMPACT_ATOMS: atom_id res chain seq x y z
N MET A 1 16.95 -4.47 27.90
CA MET A 1 16.38 -3.59 26.88
C MET A 1 17.14 -2.26 26.70
N ILE A 2 17.55 -1.57 27.74
CA ILE A 2 18.24 -0.24 27.65
C ILE A 2 19.61 -0.31 26.94
N ASN A 3 20.32 -1.43 26.96
CA ASN A 3 21.64 -1.57 26.35
C ASN A 3 21.61 -1.79 24.82
N LEU A 4 20.51 -2.32 24.28
CA LEU A 4 20.37 -2.55 22.83
C LEU A 4 20.03 -1.24 22.09
N THR A 5 19.18 -0.42 22.70
CA THR A 5 18.81 0.90 22.18
C THR A 5 19.99 1.86 22.13
N LYS A 6 20.85 1.86 23.16
CA LYS A 6 22.07 2.68 23.16
C LYS A 6 23.06 2.23 22.08
N LYS A 7 23.24 0.92 21.85
CA LYS A 7 24.10 0.40 20.78
C LYS A 7 23.57 0.73 19.38
N LEU A 8 22.23 0.65 19.15
CA LEU A 8 21.63 1.02 17.88
C LEU A 8 21.78 2.54 17.59
N VAL A 9 21.57 3.38 18.57
CA VAL A 9 21.74 4.85 18.44
C VAL A 9 23.22 5.20 18.21
N THR A 10 24.16 4.51 18.84
CA THR A 10 25.59 4.74 18.64
C THR A 10 26.05 4.25 17.24
N ILE A 11 25.52 3.16 16.74
CA ILE A 11 25.80 2.67 15.36
C ILE A 11 25.23 3.65 14.33
N LEU A 12 24.02 4.17 14.53
CA LEU A 12 23.40 5.19 13.67
C LEU A 12 24.19 6.52 13.68
N LEU A 13 24.70 6.94 14.85
CA LEU A 13 25.51 8.17 14.98
C LEU A 13 26.92 7.98 14.35
N LEU A 14 27.55 6.83 14.48
CA LEU A 14 28.84 6.54 13.86
C LEU A 14 28.74 6.46 12.33
N HIS A 15 27.66 5.92 11.76
CA HIS A 15 27.41 5.95 10.33
C HIS A 15 27.17 7.36 9.78
N SER A 16 26.49 8.22 10.51
CA SER A 16 26.28 9.63 10.10
C SER A 16 27.56 10.45 10.02
N ILE A 17 28.60 10.09 10.79
CA ILE A 17 29.90 10.76 10.77
C ILE A 17 30.75 10.28 9.57
N VAL A 18 30.69 9.01 9.21
CA VAL A 18 31.40 8.45 8.06
C VAL A 18 30.81 8.94 6.72
N TRP A 19 29.48 9.15 6.67
CA TRP A 19 28.79 9.59 5.44
C TRP A 19 28.93 11.07 5.13
N LYS A 20 29.17 11.92 6.11
CA LYS A 20 29.50 13.34 5.85
C LYS A 20 30.76 13.55 5.03
N SER A 21 31.65 12.56 5.00
CA SER A 21 32.88 12.61 4.22
C SER A 21 32.70 12.29 2.73
N PHE A 22 31.54 11.77 2.31
CA PHE A 22 31.24 11.43 0.92
C PHE A 22 30.28 12.41 0.23
N SER A 23 29.69 13.37 0.95
CA SER A 23 28.66 14.30 0.44
C SER A 23 29.18 15.67 0.01
N GLN A 24 30.48 15.87 -0.13
CA GLN A 24 31.03 17.15 -0.61
C GLN A 24 31.98 16.92 -1.78
N ASN A 25 31.42 16.68 -2.97
CA ASN A 25 32.04 17.05 -4.23
C ASN A 25 30.93 17.46 -5.21
N ASN A 26 30.69 18.76 -5.26
CA ASN A 26 29.94 19.41 -6.32
C ASN A 26 30.76 19.43 -7.62
N ASP A 27 31.00 18.26 -8.21
CA ASP A 27 31.52 18.19 -9.57
C ASP A 27 30.49 17.54 -10.47
N THR A 28 29.88 18.35 -11.32
CA THR A 28 28.67 18.10 -12.13
C THR A 28 28.88 17.13 -13.30
N THR A 29 29.90 16.29 -13.29
CA THR A 29 30.22 15.40 -14.41
C THR A 29 30.51 13.93 -14.05
N ILE A 30 30.48 13.53 -12.80
CA ILE A 30 30.63 12.13 -12.43
C ILE A 30 29.25 11.47 -12.54
N LYS A 31 29.01 10.69 -13.61
CA LYS A 31 27.87 9.77 -13.71
C LYS A 31 27.96 8.77 -12.56
N ASN A 32 27.27 9.05 -11.46
CA ASN A 32 27.17 8.11 -10.37
C ASN A 32 26.28 6.95 -10.87
N ASN A 33 26.87 5.76 -11.03
CA ASN A 33 26.16 4.57 -11.44
C ASN A 33 25.39 3.90 -10.28
N TRP A 34 25.37 4.53 -9.11
CA TRP A 34 24.72 4.04 -7.90
C TRP A 34 23.71 5.05 -7.39
N THR A 35 22.67 4.55 -6.79
CA THR A 35 21.76 5.30 -5.91
C THR A 35 21.68 4.58 -4.57
N ASN A 36 21.57 5.34 -3.49
CA ASN A 36 21.44 4.85 -2.14
C ASN A 36 20.65 5.81 -1.29
N HIS A 37 19.51 5.35 -0.78
CA HIS A 37 18.64 6.09 0.11
C HIS A 37 18.29 5.23 1.33
N PHE A 38 17.97 5.89 2.42
CA PHE A 38 17.50 5.22 3.63
C PHE A 38 16.24 5.91 4.13
N GLN A 39 15.25 5.12 4.51
CA GLN A 39 14.04 5.58 5.18
C GLN A 39 13.84 4.83 6.49
N PHE A 40 13.41 5.58 7.51
CA PHE A 40 12.92 5.02 8.76
C PHE A 40 11.59 5.67 9.11
N THR A 41 10.58 4.86 9.40
CA THR A 41 9.24 5.31 9.77
C THR A 41 8.82 4.64 11.07
N TYR A 42 8.37 5.44 12.01
CA TYR A 42 7.69 5.00 13.23
C TYR A 42 6.28 5.57 13.24
N ILE A 43 5.28 4.71 13.43
CA ILE A 43 3.89 5.12 13.58
C ILE A 43 3.36 4.61 14.91
N ALA A 44 2.65 5.46 15.65
CA ALA A 44 1.86 5.08 16.80
C ALA A 44 0.42 5.54 16.60
N GLN A 45 -0.55 4.67 16.91
CA GLN A 45 -1.97 4.96 16.83
C GLN A 45 -2.70 4.53 18.09
N LYS A 46 -3.75 5.27 18.43
CA LYS A 46 -4.66 4.96 19.52
C LYS A 46 -6.08 5.40 19.17
N HIS A 47 -7.07 4.64 19.60
CA HIS A 47 -8.47 5.06 19.52
C HIS A 47 -9.07 5.25 20.91
N ALA A 48 -10.12 6.07 20.98
CA ALA A 48 -11.00 6.16 22.13
C ALA A 48 -11.96 4.97 22.17
N GLY A 49 -12.50 4.65 23.32
CA GLY A 49 -13.62 3.68 23.40
C GLY A 49 -14.82 4.16 22.58
N PHE A 50 -15.58 3.24 22.03
CA PHE A 50 -16.72 3.53 21.16
C PHE A 50 -17.90 2.58 21.42
N PRO A 51 -19.15 2.99 21.10
CA PRO A 51 -20.30 2.15 21.31
C PRO A 51 -20.27 0.91 20.41
N SER A 52 -20.58 -0.24 21.01
CA SER A 52 -20.68 -1.52 20.32
C SER A 52 -21.76 -2.38 20.98
N LYS A 53 -22.62 -3.00 20.20
CA LYS A 53 -23.62 -3.94 20.75
C LYS A 53 -23.06 -5.31 21.04
N TYR A 54 -22.00 -5.71 20.34
CA TYR A 54 -21.30 -6.97 20.49
C TYR A 54 -19.93 -6.91 19.84
N SER A 55 -19.05 -7.84 20.19
CA SER A 55 -17.73 -8.03 19.60
C SER A 55 -17.54 -9.50 19.20
N GLY A 56 -16.88 -9.72 18.07
CA GLY A 56 -16.50 -11.02 17.56
C GLY A 56 -14.99 -11.13 17.34
N GLN A 57 -14.57 -12.25 16.77
CA GLN A 57 -13.16 -12.61 16.61
C GLN A 57 -12.34 -11.55 15.85
N ASN A 58 -12.93 -10.95 14.81
CA ASN A 58 -12.27 -9.93 13.98
C ASN A 58 -12.86 -8.53 14.20
N SER A 59 -13.36 -8.22 15.37
CA SER A 59 -13.80 -6.87 15.74
C SER A 59 -12.61 -6.01 16.17
N LEU A 60 -12.64 -4.74 15.82
CA LEU A 60 -11.84 -3.74 16.52
C LEU A 60 -12.30 -3.68 17.98
N ALA A 61 -11.41 -3.65 18.97
CA ALA A 61 -11.78 -3.54 20.37
C ALA A 61 -12.60 -2.27 20.62
N ASP A 62 -13.74 -2.39 21.33
CA ASP A 62 -14.60 -1.25 21.64
C ASP A 62 -14.16 -0.45 22.86
N SER A 63 -13.31 -1.04 23.68
CA SER A 63 -12.63 -0.38 24.80
C SER A 63 -11.31 0.24 24.38
N VAL A 64 -10.79 1.16 25.18
CA VAL A 64 -9.46 1.75 24.96
C VAL A 64 -8.40 0.65 25.06
N GLU A 65 -7.62 0.51 24.00
CA GLU A 65 -6.47 -0.39 23.96
C GLU A 65 -5.14 0.36 24.06
N PRO A 66 -4.02 -0.31 24.43
CA PRO A 66 -2.70 0.27 24.37
C PRO A 66 -2.38 0.79 22.97
N ALA A 67 -1.62 1.88 22.88
CA ALA A 67 -1.24 2.42 21.58
C ALA A 67 -0.52 1.36 20.74
N SER A 68 -1.03 1.08 19.54
CA SER A 68 -0.36 0.24 18.57
C SER A 68 0.85 0.98 18.01
N LYS A 69 1.89 0.24 17.63
CA LYS A 69 3.15 0.81 17.15
C LYS A 69 3.68 -0.02 16.01
N SER A 70 4.17 0.64 14.97
CA SER A 70 4.91 -0.02 13.88
C SER A 70 6.19 0.73 13.57
N ILE A 71 7.19 -0.02 13.14
CA ILE A 71 8.46 0.50 12.64
C ILE A 71 8.76 -0.12 11.29
N THR A 72 9.32 0.67 10.40
CA THR A 72 9.85 0.20 9.12
C THR A 72 11.14 0.94 8.83
N ALA A 73 12.20 0.21 8.49
CA ALA A 73 13.49 0.76 8.08
C ALA A 73 13.90 0.11 6.76
N THR A 74 14.04 0.89 5.70
CA THR A 74 14.36 0.41 4.35
C THR A 74 15.62 1.08 3.84
N LEU A 75 16.56 0.28 3.35
CA LEU A 75 17.71 0.76 2.58
C LEU A 75 17.40 0.51 1.09
N PHE A 76 17.45 1.58 0.30
CA PHE A 76 17.25 1.52 -1.15
C PHE A 76 18.62 1.57 -1.82
N LEU A 77 18.98 0.51 -2.53
CA LEU A 77 20.21 0.41 -3.30
C LEU A 77 19.85 0.21 -4.76
N GLY A 78 20.45 0.99 -5.64
CA GLY A 78 20.30 0.82 -7.09
C GLY A 78 21.65 0.95 -7.78
N ARG A 79 21.84 0.17 -8.85
CA ARG A 79 23.03 0.22 -9.68
C ARG A 79 22.68 0.15 -11.14
N LYS A 80 23.19 1.11 -11.91
CA LYS A 80 23.22 1.03 -13.36
C LYS A 80 24.20 -0.06 -13.80
N LEU A 81 23.76 -0.96 -14.67
CA LEU A 81 24.56 -2.08 -15.15
C LEU A 81 25.14 -1.81 -16.54
N TRP A 82 24.26 -1.54 -17.51
CA TRP A 82 24.59 -1.16 -18.88
C TRP A 82 23.56 -0.17 -19.41
N LYS A 83 23.59 0.19 -20.70
CA LYS A 83 22.64 1.14 -21.30
C LYS A 83 21.20 0.69 -21.09
N GLY A 84 20.44 1.51 -20.39
CA GLY A 84 19.03 1.27 -20.08
C GLY A 84 18.76 0.24 -19.00
N ALA A 85 19.79 -0.41 -18.41
CA ALA A 85 19.60 -1.43 -17.37
C ALA A 85 20.03 -0.96 -16.00
N ALA A 86 19.19 -1.23 -15.00
CA ALA A 86 19.50 -1.02 -13.58
C ALA A 86 18.99 -2.19 -12.74
N PHE A 87 19.72 -2.50 -11.67
CA PHE A 87 19.32 -3.46 -10.65
C PHE A 87 19.04 -2.73 -9.34
N TYR A 88 17.94 -3.08 -8.69
CA TYR A 88 17.51 -2.52 -7.41
C TYR A 88 17.44 -3.60 -6.34
N PHE A 89 17.91 -3.26 -5.14
CA PHE A 89 17.95 -4.17 -4.01
C PHE A 89 17.63 -3.42 -2.72
N ASN A 90 16.50 -3.79 -2.05
CA ASN A 90 16.06 -3.13 -0.84
C ASN A 90 15.95 -4.13 0.31
N PRO A 91 16.95 -4.24 1.20
CA PRO A 91 16.76 -4.86 2.50
C PRO A 91 15.90 -3.96 3.39
N GLU A 92 14.96 -4.59 4.12
CA GLU A 92 14.02 -3.91 5.00
C GLU A 92 13.93 -4.63 6.33
N VAL A 93 13.79 -3.83 7.40
CA VAL A 93 13.44 -4.31 8.74
C VAL A 93 12.10 -3.72 9.10
N SER A 94 11.12 -4.54 9.45
CA SER A 94 9.83 -4.08 9.93
C SER A 94 9.34 -4.87 11.13
N GLY A 95 8.52 -4.24 11.96
CA GLY A 95 7.93 -4.86 13.14
C GLY A 95 6.85 -3.98 13.77
N GLY A 96 6.05 -4.57 14.63
CA GLY A 96 4.96 -3.89 15.32
C GLY A 96 3.61 -4.57 15.13
N ASN A 97 2.55 -3.83 15.42
CA ASN A 97 1.17 -4.26 15.25
C ASN A 97 0.26 -3.07 14.91
N GLY A 98 -0.93 -3.37 14.40
CA GLY A 98 -2.02 -2.41 14.24
C GLY A 98 -2.97 -2.43 15.44
N LEU A 99 -3.90 -1.47 15.50
CA LEU A 99 -5.02 -1.49 16.43
C LEU A 99 -5.80 -2.79 16.27
N SER A 100 -6.14 -3.43 17.40
CA SER A 100 -6.70 -4.77 17.48
C SER A 100 -6.01 -5.78 16.55
N PHE A 101 -4.69 -5.67 16.42
CA PHE A 101 -3.84 -6.46 15.50
C PHE A 101 -4.28 -6.36 14.03
N THR A 102 -4.67 -5.15 13.59
CA THR A 102 -5.07 -4.86 12.20
C THR A 102 -6.38 -5.52 11.79
N LYS A 103 -7.31 -5.69 12.72
CA LYS A 103 -8.64 -6.27 12.48
C LYS A 103 -9.77 -5.28 12.74
N GLY A 104 -10.94 -5.59 12.19
CA GLY A 104 -12.20 -4.91 12.46
C GLY A 104 -12.43 -3.60 11.73
N VAL A 105 -11.52 -3.19 10.83
CA VAL A 105 -11.69 -2.08 9.89
C VAL A 105 -11.17 -2.53 8.52
N ALA A 106 -12.06 -2.58 7.53
CA ALA A 106 -11.71 -3.07 6.20
C ALA A 106 -10.70 -2.14 5.49
N GLY A 107 -10.83 -0.83 5.72
CA GLY A 107 -9.91 0.18 5.18
C GLY A 107 -8.53 0.20 5.79
N ALA A 108 -8.27 -0.57 6.85
CA ALA A 108 -7.00 -0.63 7.57
C ALA A 108 -6.43 0.72 8.00
N LEU A 109 -6.48 0.98 9.30
CA LEU A 109 -6.15 2.27 9.92
C LEU A 109 -4.69 2.72 9.73
N ASN A 110 -3.78 1.76 9.48
CA ASN A 110 -2.37 2.02 9.22
C ASN A 110 -1.85 1.04 8.16
N GLY A 111 -1.62 1.54 6.95
CA GLY A 111 -1.14 0.74 5.82
C GLY A 111 0.27 0.15 6.01
N GLU A 112 1.08 0.71 6.93
CA GLU A 112 2.38 0.11 7.26
C GLU A 112 2.25 -1.16 8.13
N THR A 113 1.18 -1.34 8.90
CA THR A 113 1.02 -2.53 9.77
C THR A 113 0.80 -3.83 9.00
N TYR A 114 0.27 -3.77 7.77
CA TYR A 114 0.21 -4.94 6.89
C TYR A 114 1.57 -5.40 6.39
N ARG A 115 2.55 -4.50 6.39
CA ARG A 115 3.92 -4.79 5.92
C ARG A 115 4.82 -5.36 7.00
N VAL A 116 4.43 -5.27 8.27
CA VAL A 116 5.32 -5.71 9.36
C VAL A 116 5.40 -7.24 9.47
N GLY A 117 4.32 -7.94 9.22
CA GLY A 117 4.26 -9.41 9.20
C GLY A 117 4.50 -10.09 10.55
N ALA A 118 5.03 -9.38 11.55
CA ALA A 118 5.30 -9.86 12.90
C ALA A 118 5.42 -8.70 13.88
N VAL A 119 5.08 -8.93 15.16
CA VAL A 119 5.22 -7.92 16.23
C VAL A 119 6.70 -7.61 16.50
N ALA A 120 7.55 -8.64 16.58
CA ALA A 120 8.99 -8.46 16.73
C ALA A 120 9.61 -8.01 15.38
N PRO A 121 10.51 -7.00 15.38
CA PRO A 121 11.19 -6.58 14.18
C PRO A 121 11.95 -7.73 13.53
N SER A 122 11.79 -7.86 12.22
CA SER A 122 12.46 -8.89 11.42
C SER A 122 12.98 -8.32 10.11
N ALA A 123 14.14 -8.80 9.69
CA ALA A 123 14.81 -8.39 8.46
C ALA A 123 14.39 -9.28 7.29
N PHE A 124 14.22 -8.70 6.12
CA PHE A 124 13.91 -9.40 4.88
C PHE A 124 14.30 -8.56 3.67
N ILE A 125 14.30 -9.19 2.49
CA ILE A 125 14.48 -8.47 1.23
C ILE A 125 13.10 -8.03 0.74
N ALA A 126 12.87 -6.73 0.69
CA ALA A 126 11.64 -6.12 0.21
C ALA A 126 11.60 -6.12 -1.33
N ARG A 127 12.67 -5.65 -1.96
CA ARG A 127 12.80 -5.62 -3.43
C ARG A 127 14.13 -6.21 -3.86
N ALA A 128 14.12 -6.93 -4.98
CA ALA A 128 15.28 -7.38 -5.71
C ALA A 128 14.86 -7.62 -7.16
N TYR A 129 15.05 -6.62 -8.03
CA TYR A 129 14.61 -6.72 -9.42
C TYR A 129 15.54 -6.02 -10.40
N LEU A 130 15.55 -6.52 -11.62
CA LEU A 130 16.21 -5.95 -12.78
C LEU A 130 15.19 -5.13 -13.57
N GLN A 131 15.57 -3.94 -14.01
CA GLN A 131 14.81 -3.10 -14.92
C GLN A 131 15.62 -2.85 -16.19
N GLN A 132 14.99 -2.96 -17.37
CA GLN A 132 15.60 -2.65 -18.66
C GLN A 132 14.70 -1.75 -19.48
N ASN A 133 15.25 -0.64 -19.94
CA ASN A 133 14.62 0.28 -20.88
C ASN A 133 15.08 -0.01 -22.31
N PHE A 134 14.15 -0.14 -23.24
CA PHE A 134 14.37 -0.26 -24.66
C PHE A 134 13.79 0.96 -25.38
N GLU A 135 14.60 1.64 -26.15
CA GLU A 135 14.21 2.80 -26.95
C GLU A 135 13.22 2.41 -28.05
N LEU A 136 12.20 3.23 -28.29
CA LEU A 136 11.19 3.03 -29.32
C LEU A 136 11.28 4.14 -30.39
N GLY A 137 11.87 3.79 -31.52
CA GLY A 137 12.04 4.70 -32.65
C GLY A 137 13.02 5.83 -32.34
N ASN A 138 13.01 6.89 -33.16
CA ASN A 138 13.76 8.10 -32.88
C ASN A 138 12.97 8.97 -31.89
N THR A 139 13.49 9.15 -30.66
CA THR A 139 12.79 9.80 -29.56
C THR A 139 13.74 10.70 -28.76
N ASP A 140 13.18 11.72 -28.13
CA ASP A 140 13.90 12.56 -27.19
C ASP A 140 14.27 11.77 -25.93
N TYR A 141 15.26 12.25 -25.18
CA TYR A 141 15.70 11.70 -23.92
C TYR A 141 15.34 12.64 -22.78
N GLU A 142 14.90 12.08 -21.69
CA GLU A 142 14.59 12.77 -20.44
C GLU A 142 15.72 12.54 -19.43
N ASP A 143 16.14 13.61 -18.73
CA ASP A 143 17.05 13.52 -17.60
C ASP A 143 16.27 13.06 -16.37
N VAL A 144 16.56 11.85 -15.89
CA VAL A 144 16.00 11.31 -14.65
C VAL A 144 17.01 11.53 -13.53
N LYS A 145 16.54 12.19 -12.47
CA LYS A 145 17.33 12.43 -11.26
C LYS A 145 17.42 11.16 -10.41
N GLU A 146 18.42 11.13 -9.54
CA GLU A 146 18.53 10.11 -8.51
C GLU A 146 17.36 10.21 -7.52
N ASP A 147 16.83 9.05 -7.13
CA ASP A 147 15.77 8.90 -6.12
C ASP A 147 15.73 7.46 -5.60
N ALA A 148 14.92 7.17 -4.58
CA ALA A 148 14.68 5.81 -4.11
C ALA A 148 14.22 4.91 -5.27
N ASN A 149 14.94 3.82 -5.51
CA ASN A 149 14.74 2.92 -6.66
C ASN A 149 14.82 3.61 -8.04
N GLN A 150 15.64 4.65 -8.15
CA GLN A 150 15.84 5.37 -9.39
C GLN A 150 17.28 5.86 -9.51
N VAL A 151 18.06 5.24 -10.39
CA VAL A 151 19.42 5.69 -10.71
C VAL A 151 19.34 6.85 -11.69
N ALA A 152 20.14 7.91 -11.46
CA ALA A 152 20.24 9.04 -12.38
C ALA A 152 20.68 8.57 -13.77
N ASP A 153 19.91 8.86 -14.80
CA ASP A 153 20.20 8.50 -16.18
C ASP A 153 19.50 9.42 -17.18
N LYS A 154 19.90 9.30 -18.44
CA LYS A 154 19.13 9.79 -19.60
C LYS A 154 18.35 8.62 -20.18
N ILE A 155 17.03 8.67 -20.09
CA ILE A 155 16.15 7.61 -20.58
C ILE A 155 15.32 8.10 -21.76
N PRO A 156 15.02 7.25 -22.75
CA PRO A 156 14.18 7.63 -23.88
C PRO A 156 12.75 7.94 -23.43
N SER A 157 12.17 9.05 -23.89
CA SER A 157 10.80 9.45 -23.56
C SER A 157 9.73 8.53 -24.21
N SER A 158 10.10 7.83 -25.30
CA SER A 158 9.31 6.72 -25.88
C SER A 158 10.09 5.42 -25.72
N ARG A 159 9.57 4.49 -24.89
CA ARG A 159 10.29 3.28 -24.55
C ARG A 159 9.38 2.11 -24.18
N ILE A 160 9.94 0.90 -24.24
CA ILE A 160 9.45 -0.25 -23.49
C ILE A 160 10.36 -0.43 -22.27
N THR A 161 9.76 -0.53 -21.08
CA THR A 161 10.48 -0.86 -19.84
C THR A 161 10.02 -2.25 -19.39
N ILE A 162 10.97 -3.13 -19.09
CA ILE A 162 10.69 -4.45 -18.52
C ILE A 162 11.36 -4.51 -17.15
N SER A 163 10.57 -4.83 -16.13
CA SER A 163 11.04 -5.08 -14.77
C SER A 163 10.72 -6.51 -14.38
N ALA A 164 11.70 -7.24 -13.82
CA ALA A 164 11.53 -8.64 -13.43
C ALA A 164 12.25 -8.93 -12.11
N GLY A 165 11.58 -9.62 -11.21
CA GLY A 165 12.11 -9.98 -9.90
C GLY A 165 11.09 -9.81 -8.79
N LYS A 166 11.54 -9.43 -7.59
CA LYS A 166 10.71 -9.18 -6.41
C LYS A 166 10.48 -7.67 -6.21
N PHE A 167 9.24 -7.24 -6.07
CA PHE A 167 8.83 -5.84 -5.93
C PHE A 167 7.45 -5.73 -5.26
N ALA A 168 7.01 -4.52 -4.91
CA ALA A 168 5.61 -4.25 -4.64
C ALA A 168 4.91 -3.92 -5.95
N ILE A 169 3.76 -4.55 -6.26
CA ILE A 169 3.05 -4.29 -7.51
C ILE A 169 2.59 -2.83 -7.59
N SER A 170 2.30 -2.21 -6.46
CA SER A 170 1.98 -0.79 -6.33
C SER A 170 3.15 0.16 -6.66
N ASP A 171 4.38 -0.34 -6.84
CA ASP A 171 5.49 0.48 -7.34
C ASP A 171 5.27 0.89 -8.80
N PHE A 172 4.46 0.14 -9.54
CA PHE A 172 4.22 0.32 -10.98
C PHE A 172 2.79 0.72 -11.33
N PHE A 173 1.81 0.35 -10.49
CA PHE A 173 0.38 0.52 -10.75
C PHE A 173 -0.29 1.38 -9.69
N ASP A 174 -1.42 2.02 -10.04
CA ASP A 174 -2.25 2.85 -9.14
C ASP A 174 -1.47 3.99 -8.50
N ASP A 175 -0.47 4.54 -9.21
CA ASP A 175 0.31 5.67 -8.74
C ASP A 175 -0.55 6.92 -8.55
N ASN A 176 -0.23 7.76 -7.53
CA ASN A 176 -0.91 9.02 -7.28
C ASN A 176 0.01 9.97 -6.50
N LYS A 177 0.26 11.13 -7.04
CA LYS A 177 1.16 12.14 -6.45
C LYS A 177 0.75 12.58 -5.04
N TYR A 178 -0.55 12.60 -4.75
CA TYR A 178 -1.09 13.17 -3.51
C TYR A 178 -1.48 12.12 -2.48
N ASN A 179 -1.55 10.84 -2.90
CA ASN A 179 -2.10 9.78 -2.08
C ASN A 179 -1.60 8.40 -2.52
N LYS A 180 -0.38 8.06 -2.11
CA LYS A 180 0.27 6.77 -2.45
C LYS A 180 1.05 6.16 -1.30
N ASP A 181 1.71 6.96 -0.46
CA ASP A 181 2.69 6.47 0.49
C ASP A 181 2.28 6.72 1.95
N PRO A 182 2.00 5.66 2.74
CA PRO A 182 1.65 5.78 4.16
C PRO A 182 2.81 6.27 5.03
N ARG A 183 4.04 6.35 4.51
CA ARG A 183 5.22 6.88 5.21
C ARG A 183 5.30 8.40 5.19
N SER A 184 4.58 9.04 4.27
CA SER A 184 4.63 10.49 4.06
C SER A 184 3.26 11.16 3.92
N GLN A 185 2.23 10.41 3.53
CA GLN A 185 0.88 10.90 3.24
C GLN A 185 -0.15 10.29 4.19
N PHE A 186 -1.35 9.89 3.70
CA PHE A 186 -2.42 9.28 4.50
C PHE A 186 -1.99 7.94 5.11
N PHE A 187 -2.45 7.65 6.34
CA PHE A 187 -2.15 6.39 7.02
C PHE A 187 -3.07 5.27 6.57
N ASN A 188 -4.34 5.59 6.33
CA ASN A 188 -5.37 4.62 5.99
C ASN A 188 -5.10 3.98 4.63
N TRP A 189 -5.04 2.63 4.62
CA TRP A 189 -4.70 1.89 3.42
C TRP A 189 -5.71 2.11 2.27
N SER A 190 -7.01 2.13 2.55
CA SER A 190 -8.03 2.32 1.51
C SER A 190 -8.09 3.73 0.94
N LEU A 191 -7.34 4.69 1.52
CA LEU A 191 -7.11 5.99 0.91
C LEU A 191 -5.94 5.95 -0.08
N TRP A 192 -4.76 5.47 0.32
CA TRP A 192 -3.56 5.53 -0.54
C TRP A 192 -3.47 4.42 -1.60
N ALA A 193 -4.34 3.43 -1.57
CA ALA A 193 -4.48 2.40 -2.61
C ALA A 193 -5.94 2.30 -3.08
N ASN A 194 -6.16 1.70 -4.25
CA ASN A 194 -7.50 1.33 -4.68
C ASN A 194 -8.01 0.18 -3.81
N GLY A 195 -8.93 0.49 -2.88
CA GLY A 195 -9.41 -0.46 -1.88
C GLY A 195 -10.03 -1.74 -2.47
N ALA A 196 -10.64 -1.68 -3.65
CA ALA A 196 -11.27 -2.83 -4.27
C ALA A 196 -10.30 -3.66 -5.15
N TRP A 197 -9.05 -3.25 -5.28
CA TRP A 197 -8.01 -4.02 -5.95
C TRP A 197 -7.27 -4.90 -4.94
N ASP A 198 -7.66 -6.16 -4.83
CA ASP A 198 -6.95 -7.16 -4.03
C ASP A 198 -5.62 -7.51 -4.72
N TYR A 199 -4.71 -6.53 -4.77
CA TYR A 199 -3.50 -6.63 -5.53
C TYR A 199 -2.57 -7.75 -5.01
N PRO A 200 -1.93 -8.50 -5.94
CA PRO A 200 -1.15 -9.67 -5.58
C PRO A 200 0.07 -9.28 -4.75
N ALA A 201 0.03 -9.65 -3.48
CA ALA A 201 1.11 -9.39 -2.54
C ALA A 201 1.06 -10.39 -1.38
N ASN A 202 2.22 -10.70 -0.82
CA ASN A 202 2.30 -11.40 0.46
C ASN A 202 1.91 -10.47 1.62
N THR A 203 1.86 -11.00 2.84
CA THR A 203 1.54 -10.21 4.05
C THR A 203 2.40 -8.95 4.26
N ARG A 204 3.56 -8.84 3.59
CA ARG A 204 4.45 -7.67 3.65
C ARG A 204 4.30 -6.71 2.48
N GLY A 205 3.36 -6.96 1.56
CA GLY A 205 3.08 -6.10 0.42
C GLY A 205 3.95 -6.36 -0.82
N TYR A 206 4.67 -7.49 -0.90
CA TYR A 206 5.57 -7.81 -2.01
C TYR A 206 5.16 -9.07 -2.75
N THR A 207 5.44 -9.08 -4.05
CA THR A 207 5.27 -10.22 -4.96
C THR A 207 6.52 -10.44 -5.80
N PHE A 208 6.52 -11.42 -6.69
CA PHE A 208 7.55 -11.61 -7.70
C PHE A 208 6.91 -11.95 -9.06
N GLY A 209 7.57 -11.57 -10.12
CA GLY A 209 7.12 -11.77 -11.49
C GLY A 209 7.72 -10.74 -12.41
N PHE A 210 6.95 -10.26 -13.36
CA PHE A 210 7.38 -9.24 -14.30
C PHE A 210 6.33 -8.17 -14.56
N VAL A 211 6.81 -6.99 -14.93
CA VAL A 211 6.03 -5.84 -15.40
C VAL A 211 6.62 -5.40 -16.74
N ALA A 212 5.77 -5.16 -17.72
CA ALA A 212 6.12 -4.55 -19.01
C ALA A 212 5.34 -3.25 -19.17
N GLU A 213 6.05 -2.18 -19.51
CA GLU A 213 5.47 -0.84 -19.69
C GLU A 213 5.78 -0.32 -21.06
N LEU A 214 4.77 0.08 -21.81
CA LEU A 214 4.89 0.88 -23.02
C LEU A 214 4.65 2.34 -22.65
N ILE A 215 5.70 3.14 -22.66
CA ILE A 215 5.68 4.53 -22.20
C ILE A 215 5.84 5.47 -23.38
N LYS A 216 4.95 6.43 -23.46
CA LYS A 216 4.98 7.57 -24.38
C LYS A 216 4.90 8.89 -23.61
N PRO A 217 5.24 10.04 -24.17
CA PRO A 217 5.25 11.31 -23.46
C PRO A 217 3.95 11.64 -22.71
N ASN A 218 2.80 11.33 -23.29
CA ASN A 218 1.48 11.71 -22.75
C ASN A 218 0.63 10.52 -22.26
N TRP A 219 1.07 9.29 -22.45
CA TRP A 219 0.34 8.11 -22.01
C TRP A 219 1.25 6.91 -21.78
N ALA A 220 0.79 5.94 -21.02
CA ALA A 220 1.46 4.66 -20.85
C ALA A 220 0.45 3.52 -20.77
N ILE A 221 0.88 2.33 -21.18
CA ILE A 221 0.19 1.06 -20.92
C ILE A 221 1.15 0.20 -20.09
N ARG A 222 0.66 -0.36 -18.99
CA ARG A 222 1.40 -1.27 -18.12
C ARG A 222 0.72 -2.62 -18.07
N LEU A 223 1.49 -3.68 -18.10
CA LEU A 223 1.07 -5.07 -18.00
C LEU A 223 1.90 -5.77 -16.94
N SER A 224 1.28 -6.60 -16.11
CA SER A 224 2.02 -7.47 -15.19
C SER A 224 1.48 -8.88 -15.20
N SER A 225 2.36 -9.85 -14.89
CA SER A 225 1.98 -11.19 -14.48
C SER A 225 2.86 -11.58 -13.30
N VAL A 226 2.23 -11.84 -12.14
CA VAL A 226 2.93 -11.97 -10.87
C VAL A 226 2.34 -13.06 -9.98
N ALA A 227 3.13 -13.50 -9.01
CA ALA A 227 2.77 -14.48 -8.01
C ALA A 227 1.63 -14.02 -7.10
N VAL A 228 0.90 -14.98 -6.55
CA VAL A 228 -0.18 -14.79 -5.57
C VAL A 228 0.12 -15.58 -4.29
N PRO A 229 -0.47 -15.21 -3.14
CA PRO A 229 -0.33 -16.02 -1.92
C PRO A 229 -0.89 -17.44 -2.08
N ARG A 230 -0.21 -18.44 -1.46
CA ARG A 230 -0.71 -19.82 -1.35
C ARG A 230 -1.77 -19.98 -0.28
N ILE A 231 -1.72 -19.15 0.74
CA ILE A 231 -2.67 -19.04 1.85
C ILE A 231 -3.08 -17.59 1.91
N ALA A 232 -4.35 -17.29 2.15
CA ALA A 232 -4.84 -15.92 2.21
C ALA A 232 -3.98 -15.06 3.16
N ASN A 233 -3.52 -13.90 2.68
CA ASN A 233 -2.70 -12.93 3.42
C ASN A 233 -1.45 -13.53 4.11
N PHE A 234 -0.76 -14.47 3.49
CA PHE A 234 0.41 -15.12 4.08
C PHE A 234 1.70 -14.81 3.31
N HIS A 235 2.85 -15.22 3.86
CA HIS A 235 4.15 -14.91 3.25
C HIS A 235 4.53 -15.86 2.10
N LEU A 236 3.94 -17.05 2.04
CA LEU A 236 4.20 -18.03 0.99
C LEU A 236 3.48 -17.64 -0.30
N MET A 237 4.22 -17.53 -1.37
CA MET A 237 3.74 -17.15 -2.69
C MET A 237 3.87 -18.30 -3.67
N GLU A 238 3.00 -18.35 -4.68
CA GLU A 238 3.06 -19.27 -5.80
C GLU A 238 2.85 -18.54 -7.13
N TYR A 239 3.47 -19.09 -8.18
CA TYR A 239 3.30 -18.63 -9.56
C TYR A 239 3.29 -19.82 -10.49
N ASN A 240 2.13 -20.14 -11.05
CA ASN A 240 1.94 -21.24 -11.97
C ASN A 240 0.71 -20.99 -12.84
N SER A 241 0.40 -21.88 -13.79
CA SER A 241 -0.74 -21.73 -14.71
C SER A 241 -2.12 -21.67 -14.05
N LYS A 242 -2.24 -22.02 -12.76
CA LYS A 242 -3.50 -22.03 -11.99
C LYS A 242 -3.55 -20.95 -10.91
N ALA A 243 -2.40 -20.36 -10.58
CA ALA A 243 -2.26 -19.37 -9.51
C ALA A 243 -1.29 -18.26 -9.95
N HIS A 244 -1.84 -17.15 -10.39
CA HIS A 244 -1.14 -15.96 -10.86
C HIS A 244 -2.11 -14.79 -10.95
N SER A 245 -1.59 -13.57 -11.05
CA SER A 245 -2.42 -12.38 -11.24
C SER A 245 -1.89 -11.54 -12.39
N GLU A 246 -2.78 -11.14 -13.29
CA GLU A 246 -2.54 -10.18 -14.35
C GLU A 246 -3.17 -8.85 -14.00
N THR A 247 -2.43 -7.78 -14.29
CA THR A 247 -2.93 -6.42 -14.16
C THR A 247 -2.58 -5.63 -15.42
N ILE A 248 -3.55 -4.88 -15.92
CA ILE A 248 -3.39 -3.94 -17.02
C ILE A 248 -3.75 -2.56 -16.51
N GLU A 249 -2.91 -1.56 -16.79
CA GLU A 249 -3.21 -0.16 -16.51
C GLU A 249 -2.98 0.68 -17.75
N PHE A 250 -3.93 1.56 -18.05
CA PHE A 250 -3.77 2.66 -18.99
C PHE A 250 -3.65 3.98 -18.23
N GLU A 251 -2.58 4.72 -18.47
CA GLU A 251 -2.34 6.05 -17.91
C GLU A 251 -2.42 7.10 -19.00
N HIS A 252 -3.07 8.23 -18.70
CA HIS A 252 -3.08 9.40 -19.57
C HIS A 252 -2.80 10.68 -18.79
N LYS A 253 -1.77 11.42 -19.23
CA LYS A 253 -1.39 12.72 -18.67
C LYS A 253 -2.28 13.82 -19.23
N LEU A 254 -2.77 14.68 -18.38
CA LEU A 254 -3.69 15.76 -18.67
C LEU A 254 -3.05 17.12 -18.35
N SER A 255 -3.53 18.16 -19.02
CA SER A 255 -3.22 19.54 -18.67
C SER A 255 -4.51 20.35 -18.64
N ILE A 256 -5.03 20.61 -17.44
CA ILE A 256 -6.24 21.42 -17.25
C ILE A 256 -5.81 22.80 -16.76
N ARG A 257 -6.13 23.87 -17.51
CA ARG A 257 -5.70 25.25 -17.20
C ARG A 257 -4.19 25.37 -16.97
N LYS A 258 -3.39 24.67 -17.78
CA LYS A 258 -1.92 24.58 -17.71
C LYS A 258 -1.40 23.94 -16.41
N LYS A 259 -2.23 23.23 -15.67
CA LYS A 259 -1.87 22.47 -14.49
C LYS A 259 -1.85 20.98 -14.82
N PRO A 260 -0.82 20.24 -14.36
CA PRO A 260 -0.72 18.81 -14.66
C PRO A 260 -1.79 18.00 -13.90
N GLY A 261 -2.29 16.99 -14.55
CA GLY A 261 -3.13 15.95 -13.99
C GLY A 261 -2.84 14.61 -14.65
N VAL A 262 -3.30 13.53 -14.04
CA VAL A 262 -3.17 12.18 -14.58
C VAL A 262 -4.44 11.40 -14.31
N MET A 263 -4.86 10.60 -15.29
CA MET A 263 -5.93 9.61 -15.13
C MET A 263 -5.37 8.22 -15.41
N ARG A 264 -5.79 7.24 -14.61
CA ARG A 264 -5.42 5.83 -14.77
C ARG A 264 -6.66 4.95 -14.72
N LEU A 265 -6.69 3.96 -15.60
CA LEU A 265 -7.70 2.90 -15.60
C LEU A 265 -6.97 1.57 -15.40
N ILE A 266 -7.35 0.82 -14.38
CA ILE A 266 -6.77 -0.46 -14.02
C ILE A 266 -7.80 -1.58 -14.19
N VAL A 267 -7.37 -2.71 -14.74
CA VAL A 267 -8.12 -3.96 -14.80
C VAL A 267 -7.26 -5.08 -14.27
N SER A 268 -7.78 -5.90 -13.40
CA SER A 268 -7.05 -7.02 -12.80
C SER A 268 -7.84 -8.31 -12.84
N ASN A 269 -7.13 -9.42 -12.99
CA ASN A 269 -7.69 -10.76 -12.89
C ASN A 269 -6.71 -11.63 -12.08
N THR A 270 -7.18 -12.17 -10.97
CA THR A 270 -6.38 -13.02 -10.09
C THR A 270 -6.95 -14.43 -10.08
N ASN A 271 -6.11 -15.42 -10.37
CA ASN A 271 -6.40 -16.84 -10.24
C ASN A 271 -5.67 -17.38 -8.99
N SER A 272 -6.39 -18.11 -8.13
CA SER A 272 -5.83 -18.54 -6.83
C SER A 272 -6.52 -19.78 -6.28
N GLN A 273 -6.16 -20.17 -5.06
CA GLN A 273 -6.83 -21.19 -4.28
C GLN A 273 -8.02 -20.64 -3.45
N SER A 274 -8.45 -19.41 -3.70
CA SER A 274 -9.53 -18.77 -2.95
C SER A 274 -10.86 -19.50 -3.14
N PRO A 275 -11.56 -19.91 -2.07
CA PRO A 275 -12.91 -20.43 -2.16
C PRO A 275 -13.92 -19.30 -2.43
N SER A 276 -15.05 -19.65 -3.02
CA SER A 276 -16.16 -18.72 -3.19
C SER A 276 -16.91 -18.49 -1.87
N TYR A 277 -17.55 -17.33 -1.72
CA TYR A 277 -18.45 -17.09 -0.58
C TYR A 277 -19.68 -18.02 -0.60
N ALA A 278 -20.08 -18.55 -1.77
CA ALA A 278 -21.12 -19.58 -1.86
C ALA A 278 -20.68 -20.90 -1.21
N GLU A 279 -19.43 -21.32 -1.41
CA GLU A 279 -18.84 -22.46 -0.70
C GLU A 279 -18.69 -22.16 0.79
N GLY A 280 -18.30 -20.94 1.16
CA GLY A 280 -18.26 -20.48 2.56
C GLY A 280 -19.63 -20.56 3.25
N MET A 281 -20.72 -20.19 2.56
CA MET A 281 -22.09 -20.35 3.08
C MET A 281 -22.47 -21.81 3.31
N LYS A 282 -22.08 -22.72 2.41
CA LYS A 282 -22.26 -24.15 2.61
C LYS A 282 -21.43 -24.66 3.79
N ALA A 283 -20.20 -24.20 3.92
CA ALA A 283 -19.31 -24.56 5.03
C ALA A 283 -19.90 -24.16 6.38
N LEU A 284 -20.51 -22.98 6.49
CA LEU A 284 -21.23 -22.54 7.69
C LEU A 284 -22.41 -23.45 8.00
N ALA A 285 -23.23 -23.80 6.99
CA ALA A 285 -24.40 -24.65 7.15
C ALA A 285 -24.05 -26.11 7.53
N THR A 286 -22.89 -26.61 7.12
CA THR A 286 -22.43 -27.99 7.37
C THR A 286 -21.37 -28.11 8.45
N ASN A 287 -21.01 -27.00 9.13
CA ASN A 287 -19.90 -26.91 10.09
C ASN A 287 -18.55 -27.41 9.53
N ASN A 288 -18.27 -27.13 8.26
CA ASN A 288 -17.00 -27.48 7.62
C ASN A 288 -15.89 -26.51 8.08
N ALA A 289 -15.28 -26.82 9.22
CA ALA A 289 -14.21 -26.01 9.81
C ALA A 289 -13.01 -25.85 8.87
N PHE A 290 -12.66 -26.87 8.08
CA PHE A 290 -11.53 -26.78 7.14
C PHE A 290 -11.70 -25.62 6.16
N LEU A 291 -12.85 -25.52 5.49
CA LEU A 291 -13.06 -24.47 4.49
C LEU A 291 -13.17 -23.07 5.13
N LEU A 292 -13.72 -22.98 6.33
CA LEU A 292 -13.77 -21.73 7.10
C LEU A 292 -12.36 -21.27 7.50
N ASP A 293 -11.48 -22.19 7.88
CA ASP A 293 -10.06 -21.88 8.17
C ASP A 293 -9.29 -21.43 6.91
N VAL A 294 -9.60 -21.99 5.74
CA VAL A 294 -9.05 -21.52 4.46
C VAL A 294 -9.44 -20.07 4.22
N ILE A 295 -10.71 -19.70 4.38
CA ILE A 295 -11.21 -18.33 4.17
C ILE A 295 -10.56 -17.34 5.15
N GLN A 296 -10.30 -17.77 6.38
CA GLN A 296 -9.64 -16.97 7.41
C GLN A 296 -8.11 -16.87 7.23
N GLY A 297 -7.53 -17.55 6.24
CA GLY A 297 -6.08 -17.52 6.00
C GLY A 297 -5.25 -18.34 7.00
N ASN A 298 -5.87 -19.30 7.68
CA ASN A 298 -5.19 -20.16 8.65
C ASN A 298 -4.47 -21.34 7.98
N ILE A 299 -5.02 -21.86 6.87
CA ILE A 299 -4.53 -23.06 6.18
C ILE A 299 -4.65 -22.93 4.65
N GLU A 300 -3.90 -23.75 3.92
CA GLU A 300 -3.93 -23.87 2.47
C GLU A 300 -5.15 -24.65 1.98
N HIS A 301 -5.82 -24.19 0.92
CA HIS A 301 -6.98 -24.86 0.34
C HIS A 301 -6.59 -26.10 -0.50
N LYS A 302 -5.46 -26.05 -1.20
CA LYS A 302 -4.97 -27.07 -2.15
C LYS A 302 -5.89 -27.31 -3.37
N GLN A 303 -6.90 -26.49 -3.56
CA GLN A 303 -7.79 -26.50 -4.72
C GLN A 303 -7.76 -25.14 -5.42
N TYR A 304 -7.60 -25.18 -6.72
CA TYR A 304 -7.58 -23.99 -7.56
C TYR A 304 -8.95 -23.74 -8.18
N GLY A 305 -9.16 -22.52 -8.66
CA GLY A 305 -10.39 -22.13 -9.35
C GLY A 305 -10.99 -20.83 -8.83
N GLY A 306 -10.42 -20.28 -7.74
CA GLY A 306 -10.76 -18.95 -7.29
C GLY A 306 -10.36 -17.90 -8.32
N LYS A 307 -11.30 -17.03 -8.69
CA LYS A 307 -11.09 -15.96 -9.67
C LYS A 307 -11.62 -14.65 -9.13
N LYS A 308 -10.78 -13.64 -9.02
CA LYS A 308 -11.20 -12.31 -8.61
C LYS A 308 -10.90 -11.31 -9.72
N PHE A 309 -11.96 -10.73 -10.27
CA PHE A 309 -11.88 -9.72 -11.32
C PHE A 309 -12.16 -8.34 -10.73
N GLY A 310 -11.37 -7.33 -11.11
CA GLY A 310 -11.52 -5.98 -10.64
C GLY A 310 -11.27 -4.92 -11.69
N ILE A 311 -11.90 -3.75 -11.52
CA ILE A 311 -11.71 -2.56 -12.34
C ILE A 311 -11.54 -1.37 -11.38
N GLY A 312 -10.61 -0.47 -11.72
CA GLY A 312 -10.35 0.74 -10.95
C GLY A 312 -10.11 1.96 -11.83
N PHE A 313 -10.47 3.10 -11.29
CA PHE A 313 -10.11 4.42 -11.79
C PHE A 313 -9.31 5.15 -10.72
N ASN A 314 -8.27 5.88 -11.14
CA ASN A 314 -7.46 6.74 -10.29
C ASN A 314 -7.21 8.05 -11.04
N GLY A 315 -7.53 9.16 -10.41
CA GLY A 315 -7.36 10.49 -10.97
C GLY A 315 -6.67 11.43 -9.99
N GLU A 316 -5.81 12.29 -10.53
CA GLU A 316 -5.16 13.37 -9.79
C GLU A 316 -5.09 14.63 -10.64
N GLN A 317 -5.22 15.79 -9.99
CA GLN A 317 -5.15 17.09 -10.68
C GLN A 317 -4.57 18.16 -9.76
N GLU A 318 -3.55 18.86 -10.23
CA GLU A 318 -3.08 20.08 -9.61
C GLU A 318 -4.07 21.22 -9.91
N ILE A 319 -4.66 21.81 -8.88
CA ILE A 319 -5.61 22.92 -9.00
C ILE A 319 -4.88 24.26 -8.94
N THR A 320 -3.96 24.40 -7.99
CA THR A 320 -3.02 25.53 -7.87
C THR A 320 -1.61 24.98 -7.60
N ASN A 321 -0.59 25.81 -7.51
CA ASN A 321 0.77 25.37 -7.14
C ASN A 321 0.82 24.72 -5.75
N GLU A 322 -0.17 25.04 -4.89
CA GLU A 322 -0.25 24.57 -3.51
C GLU A 322 -1.28 23.47 -3.32
N VAL A 323 -2.32 23.42 -4.16
CA VAL A 323 -3.48 22.52 -3.95
C VAL A 323 -3.56 21.47 -5.05
N GLY A 324 -3.54 20.22 -4.65
CA GLY A 324 -3.85 19.08 -5.49
C GLY A 324 -5.07 18.32 -4.98
N ILE A 325 -5.83 17.75 -5.89
CA ILE A 325 -6.96 16.87 -5.59
C ILE A 325 -6.74 15.49 -6.19
N PHE A 326 -7.36 14.48 -5.60
CA PHE A 326 -7.30 13.12 -6.08
C PHE A 326 -8.60 12.36 -5.83
N THR A 327 -8.80 11.28 -6.58
CA THR A 327 -9.92 10.35 -6.39
C THR A 327 -9.56 8.96 -6.87
N ARG A 328 -10.09 7.94 -6.21
CA ARG A 328 -10.10 6.56 -6.70
C ARG A 328 -11.51 6.00 -6.66
N ILE A 329 -11.85 5.20 -7.65
CA ILE A 329 -13.08 4.42 -7.72
C ILE A 329 -12.66 2.98 -8.01
N GLY A 330 -13.18 2.02 -7.26
CA GLY A 330 -12.86 0.62 -7.42
C GLY A 330 -14.07 -0.28 -7.32
N TRP A 331 -14.04 -1.32 -8.11
CA TRP A 331 -15.03 -2.38 -8.13
C TRP A 331 -14.36 -3.73 -8.36
N SER A 332 -14.74 -4.72 -7.57
CA SER A 332 -14.44 -6.13 -7.85
C SER A 332 -15.72 -6.96 -7.83
N ASP A 333 -15.68 -8.16 -8.45
CA ASP A 333 -16.85 -9.03 -8.51
C ASP A 333 -17.30 -9.55 -7.13
N GLY A 334 -16.36 -9.67 -6.16
CA GLY A 334 -16.61 -10.02 -4.77
C GLY A 334 -17.28 -11.37 -4.59
N LYS A 335 -17.07 -12.32 -5.51
CA LYS A 335 -17.64 -13.68 -5.44
C LYS A 335 -16.79 -14.64 -4.62
N TYR A 336 -15.48 -14.40 -4.62
CA TYR A 336 -14.49 -15.22 -3.95
C TYR A 336 -13.92 -14.49 -2.73
N ALA A 337 -13.51 -15.26 -1.75
CA ALA A 337 -12.88 -14.74 -0.54
C ALA A 337 -11.60 -13.96 -0.89
N THR A 338 -11.28 -12.97 -0.11
CA THR A 338 -10.06 -12.19 -0.24
C THR A 338 -8.83 -13.09 -0.14
N TRP A 339 -7.84 -12.85 -1.00
CA TRP A 339 -6.66 -13.72 -1.06
C TRP A 339 -5.36 -13.01 -0.73
N ALA A 340 -5.18 -11.75 -1.15
CA ALA A 340 -4.04 -10.95 -0.73
C ALA A 340 -4.31 -10.28 0.63
N PHE A 341 -5.13 -9.23 0.71
CA PHE A 341 -5.44 -8.60 2.00
C PHE A 341 -6.62 -7.62 2.00
N THR A 342 -7.27 -7.32 0.88
CA THR A 342 -8.38 -6.37 0.90
C THR A 342 -9.74 -7.05 1.03
N GLU A 343 -10.47 -6.78 2.10
CA GLU A 343 -11.86 -7.19 2.25
C GLU A 343 -12.81 -6.04 1.87
N ILE A 344 -12.54 -5.45 0.70
CA ILE A 344 -13.31 -4.38 0.07
C ILE A 344 -13.62 -4.79 -1.37
N ASP A 345 -14.91 -4.74 -1.77
CA ASP A 345 -15.34 -5.06 -3.12
C ASP A 345 -15.78 -3.81 -3.89
N ARG A 346 -16.05 -2.71 -3.19
CA ARG A 346 -16.45 -1.42 -3.73
C ARG A 346 -15.75 -0.32 -2.96
N THR A 347 -15.19 0.64 -3.65
CA THR A 347 -14.56 1.80 -2.99
C THR A 347 -14.74 3.06 -3.83
N VAL A 348 -14.92 4.17 -3.15
CA VAL A 348 -14.83 5.52 -3.72
C VAL A 348 -14.11 6.39 -2.71
N ASN A 349 -13.03 7.03 -3.13
CA ASN A 349 -12.38 8.05 -2.31
C ASN A 349 -12.25 9.39 -3.04
N PHE A 350 -12.13 10.43 -2.26
CA PHE A 350 -11.82 11.77 -2.73
C PHE A 350 -11.05 12.50 -1.65
N GLY A 351 -10.05 13.28 -2.05
CA GLY A 351 -9.26 14.07 -1.11
C GLY A 351 -8.50 15.20 -1.76
N LEU A 352 -7.88 15.98 -0.91
CA LEU A 352 -7.01 17.08 -1.30
C LEU A 352 -5.75 17.11 -0.44
N SER A 353 -4.69 17.67 -1.03
CA SER A 353 -3.40 17.93 -0.42
C SER A 353 -3.04 19.40 -0.61
N VAL A 354 -2.62 20.06 0.47
CA VAL A 354 -2.30 21.50 0.48
C VAL A 354 -0.91 21.73 1.03
N LYS A 355 -0.03 22.36 0.24
CA LYS A 355 1.31 22.79 0.67
C LYS A 355 1.23 24.03 1.56
N GLY A 356 2.11 24.12 2.53
CA GLY A 356 2.11 25.13 3.58
C GLY A 356 2.59 26.54 3.21
N ASN A 357 2.64 26.88 1.93
CA ASN A 357 3.14 28.19 1.48
C ASN A 357 2.38 29.37 2.13
N LYS A 358 1.04 29.24 2.23
CA LYS A 358 0.18 30.30 2.81
C LYS A 358 0.41 30.56 4.29
N TRP A 359 0.93 29.57 5.02
CA TRP A 359 1.30 29.73 6.44
C TRP A 359 2.81 29.70 6.70
N LYS A 360 3.61 30.05 5.64
CA LYS A 360 5.07 30.22 5.68
C LYS A 360 5.83 28.93 6.03
N ARG A 361 5.27 27.78 5.71
CA ARG A 361 5.87 26.45 5.91
C ARG A 361 5.82 25.65 4.60
N PRO A 362 6.57 26.07 3.53
CA PRO A 362 6.40 25.55 2.17
C PRO A 362 6.69 24.05 2.02
N ASN A 363 7.39 23.45 2.97
CA ASN A 363 7.73 22.03 3.00
C ASN A 363 6.74 21.18 3.83
N ASP A 364 5.79 21.82 4.49
CA ASP A 364 4.73 21.13 5.22
C ASP A 364 3.56 20.81 4.29
N VAL A 365 2.83 19.75 4.62
CA VAL A 365 1.66 19.32 3.85
C VAL A 365 0.50 19.05 4.80
N PHE A 366 -0.65 19.61 4.47
CA PHE A 366 -1.94 19.26 5.06
C PHE A 366 -2.72 18.39 4.06
N GLY A 367 -3.28 17.28 4.51
CA GLY A 367 -4.16 16.43 3.72
C GLY A 367 -5.49 16.20 4.42
N ILE A 368 -6.56 16.11 3.65
CA ILE A 368 -7.88 15.64 4.10
C ILE A 368 -8.51 14.80 3.00
N ALA A 369 -9.07 13.67 3.38
CA ALA A 369 -9.73 12.77 2.43
C ALA A 369 -10.86 12.00 3.09
N THR A 370 -11.77 11.50 2.26
CA THR A 370 -12.81 10.55 2.65
C THR A 370 -12.79 9.34 1.74
N VAL A 371 -13.11 8.18 2.29
CA VAL A 371 -13.35 6.95 1.54
C VAL A 371 -14.62 6.27 2.02
N ILE A 372 -15.38 5.72 1.08
CA ILE A 372 -16.57 4.90 1.32
C ILE A 372 -16.27 3.52 0.74
N ASN A 373 -16.19 2.53 1.61
CA ASN A 373 -15.95 1.13 1.29
C ASN A 373 -17.24 0.31 1.39
N GLY A 374 -17.37 -0.68 0.55
CA GLY A 374 -18.49 -1.61 0.54
C GLY A 374 -18.08 -2.99 0.08
N ILE A 375 -18.94 -3.98 0.33
CA ILE A 375 -18.75 -5.37 -0.05
C ILE A 375 -19.88 -5.88 -0.95
N SER A 376 -19.61 -6.94 -1.71
CA SER A 376 -20.58 -7.62 -2.56
C SER A 376 -21.76 -8.20 -1.76
N LYS A 377 -22.80 -8.61 -2.47
CA LYS A 377 -23.93 -9.29 -1.85
C LYS A 377 -23.51 -10.63 -1.24
N GLU A 378 -22.66 -11.38 -1.93
CA GLU A 378 -22.14 -12.67 -1.56
C GLU A 378 -21.29 -12.57 -0.28
N HIS A 379 -20.37 -11.64 -0.23
CA HIS A 379 -19.52 -11.35 0.92
C HIS A 379 -20.35 -10.90 2.13
N ARG A 380 -21.32 -10.01 1.91
CA ARG A 380 -22.26 -9.56 2.95
C ARG A 380 -23.06 -10.70 3.54
N ASN A 381 -23.60 -11.58 2.70
CA ASN A 381 -24.39 -12.73 3.16
C ASN A 381 -23.54 -13.68 4.01
N PHE A 382 -22.30 -13.92 3.62
CA PHE A 382 -21.35 -14.75 4.37
C PHE A 382 -21.08 -14.18 5.77
N LEU A 383 -20.74 -12.88 5.87
CA LEU A 383 -20.51 -12.22 7.16
C LEU A 383 -21.79 -12.16 8.01
N LYS A 384 -22.95 -11.91 7.38
CA LYS A 384 -24.25 -11.88 8.09
C LYS A 384 -24.63 -13.23 8.67
N ALA A 385 -24.24 -14.34 8.02
CA ALA A 385 -24.46 -15.70 8.50
C ALA A 385 -23.47 -16.13 9.60
N GLY A 386 -22.57 -15.24 10.05
CA GLY A 386 -21.59 -15.52 11.09
C GLY A 386 -20.22 -15.94 10.57
N GLY A 387 -19.98 -15.82 9.26
CA GLY A 387 -18.65 -16.06 8.66
C GLY A 387 -17.63 -15.03 9.09
N TYR A 388 -16.36 -15.44 9.05
CA TYR A 388 -15.21 -14.61 9.34
C TYR A 388 -14.28 -14.59 8.13
N GLY A 389 -13.89 -13.39 7.67
CA GLY A 389 -12.73 -13.19 6.80
C GLY A 389 -11.44 -13.22 7.62
N PHE A 390 -10.33 -12.82 7.02
CA PHE A 390 -9.06 -12.79 7.76
C PHE A 390 -8.89 -11.50 8.59
N ILE A 391 -9.56 -10.38 8.24
CA ILE A 391 -9.51 -9.11 8.99
C ILE A 391 -10.85 -8.58 9.48
N ILE A 392 -11.98 -8.99 8.89
CA ILE A 392 -13.33 -8.57 9.30
C ILE A 392 -14.22 -9.76 9.60
N GLY A 393 -15.32 -9.49 10.30
CA GLY A 393 -16.32 -10.46 10.72
C GLY A 393 -16.53 -10.40 12.22
N ASP A 394 -17.75 -10.05 12.63
CA ASP A 394 -18.14 -9.90 14.04
C ASP A 394 -19.00 -11.08 14.52
N GLY A 395 -19.14 -12.14 13.70
CA GLY A 395 -20.09 -13.25 13.93
C GLY A 395 -21.55 -12.87 13.61
N LYS A 396 -21.83 -11.60 13.32
CA LYS A 396 -23.14 -11.06 12.98
C LYS A 396 -22.95 -9.72 12.25
N LEU A 397 -23.79 -9.39 11.28
CA LEU A 397 -23.66 -8.18 10.50
C LEU A 397 -24.98 -7.43 10.34
N ASN A 398 -25.01 -6.17 10.83
CA ASN A 398 -25.97 -5.16 10.46
C ASN A 398 -25.32 -4.23 9.46
N TYR A 399 -25.43 -4.53 8.17
CA TYR A 399 -24.63 -3.91 7.11
C TYR A 399 -24.84 -2.40 6.97
N GLY A 400 -23.73 -1.69 6.90
CA GLY A 400 -23.59 -0.31 6.41
C GLY A 400 -22.25 -0.17 5.70
N ASN A 401 -22.14 0.75 4.74
CA ASN A 401 -20.82 1.05 4.17
C ASN A 401 -19.90 1.58 5.26
N GLU A 402 -18.64 1.12 5.25
CA GLU A 402 -17.59 1.69 6.08
C GLU A 402 -17.17 3.02 5.47
N THR A 403 -17.28 4.10 6.25
CA THR A 403 -16.88 5.44 5.81
C THR A 403 -15.77 5.94 6.70
N ILE A 404 -14.66 6.35 6.09
CA ILE A 404 -13.49 6.86 6.80
C ILE A 404 -13.22 8.29 6.31
N ILE A 405 -13.02 9.20 7.27
CA ILE A 405 -12.51 10.54 7.00
C ILE A 405 -11.17 10.63 7.71
N GLU A 406 -10.12 10.95 6.97
CA GLU A 406 -8.78 11.13 7.52
C GLU A 406 -8.27 12.54 7.24
N THR A 407 -7.60 13.12 8.21
CA THR A 407 -6.86 14.36 8.06
C THR A 407 -5.50 14.23 8.70
N TYR A 408 -4.46 14.74 8.02
CA TYR A 408 -3.11 14.76 8.56
C TYR A 408 -2.42 16.10 8.35
N TYR A 409 -1.48 16.40 9.21
CA TYR A 409 -0.52 17.48 9.03
C TYR A 409 0.90 16.93 9.13
N ASN A 410 1.63 16.96 8.00
CA ASN A 410 3.01 16.50 7.92
C ASN A 410 3.94 17.70 7.97
N ALA A 411 4.63 17.88 9.08
CA ALA A 411 5.55 19.01 9.33
C ALA A 411 7.00 18.59 9.08
N LYS A 412 7.71 19.33 8.23
CA LYS A 412 9.16 19.17 8.01
C LYS A 412 9.95 19.95 9.05
N PHE A 413 10.74 19.30 9.89
CA PHE A 413 11.54 19.91 10.94
C PHE A 413 13.01 20.09 10.55
N SER A 414 13.55 19.22 9.68
CA SER A 414 14.92 19.35 9.17
C SER A 414 15.00 18.86 7.71
N ALA A 415 16.18 18.80 7.15
CA ALA A 415 16.40 18.29 5.79
C ALA A 415 15.90 16.83 5.64
N PHE A 416 15.93 16.03 6.72
CA PHE A 416 15.70 14.57 6.73
C PHE A 416 14.66 14.11 7.73
N PHE A 417 13.95 15.00 8.46
CA PHE A 417 13.02 14.60 9.51
C PHE A 417 11.67 15.29 9.37
N TRP A 418 10.61 14.46 9.40
CA TRP A 418 9.21 14.88 9.40
C TRP A 418 8.47 14.30 10.59
N LEU A 419 7.54 15.07 11.12
CA LEU A 419 6.58 14.63 12.13
C LEU A 419 5.17 14.86 11.61
N THR A 420 4.33 13.84 11.66
CA THR A 420 2.93 13.90 11.23
C THR A 420 2.02 13.71 12.41
N LEU A 421 0.98 14.54 12.50
CA LEU A 421 -0.21 14.29 13.32
C LEU A 421 -1.32 13.82 12.39
N ASP A 422 -2.06 12.81 12.81
CA ASP A 422 -3.10 12.15 12.04
C ASP A 422 -4.37 11.95 12.88
N TYR A 423 -5.51 12.08 12.23
CA TYR A 423 -6.80 11.79 12.81
C TYR A 423 -7.68 11.08 11.80
N GLN A 424 -8.30 9.97 12.22
CA GLN A 424 -9.28 9.25 11.42
C GLN A 424 -10.60 9.12 12.18
N PHE A 425 -11.69 9.41 11.48
CA PHE A 425 -13.05 9.12 11.91
C PHE A 425 -13.58 7.94 11.09
N VAL A 426 -13.97 6.87 11.76
CA VAL A 426 -14.46 5.64 11.12
C VAL A 426 -15.89 5.39 11.52
N ASN A 427 -16.78 5.43 10.55
CA ASN A 427 -18.19 5.08 10.73
C ASN A 427 -18.45 3.68 10.19
N HIS A 428 -19.19 2.85 10.94
CA HIS A 428 -19.47 1.44 10.65
C HIS A 428 -18.20 0.61 10.41
N PRO A 429 -17.28 0.53 11.39
CA PRO A 429 -16.07 -0.27 11.27
C PRO A 429 -16.42 -1.73 10.93
N GLY A 430 -15.69 -2.32 9.96
CA GLY A 430 -15.98 -3.65 9.45
C GLY A 430 -17.37 -3.82 8.84
N TYR A 431 -17.93 -2.73 8.29
CA TYR A 431 -19.27 -2.65 7.68
C TYR A 431 -20.44 -2.82 8.65
N ASN A 432 -20.24 -2.67 9.95
CA ASN A 432 -21.26 -2.98 10.95
C ASN A 432 -21.85 -1.72 11.62
N LYS A 433 -23.15 -1.45 11.37
CA LYS A 433 -23.90 -0.32 11.98
C LYS A 433 -24.07 -0.45 13.49
N ASP A 434 -23.90 -1.64 14.04
CA ASP A 434 -24.02 -1.89 15.48
C ASP A 434 -22.73 -1.54 16.23
N ARG A 435 -21.71 -1.00 15.52
CA ARG A 435 -20.39 -0.63 16.02
C ARG A 435 -19.97 0.76 15.55
N GLY A 436 -19.30 1.51 16.40
CA GLY A 436 -18.79 2.86 16.10
C GLY A 436 -19.77 3.99 16.37
N PRO A 437 -19.46 5.23 15.96
CA PRO A 437 -18.24 5.61 15.23
C PRO A 437 -16.97 5.51 16.09
N VAL A 438 -15.80 5.41 15.43
CA VAL A 438 -14.49 5.32 16.08
C VAL A 438 -13.65 6.54 15.75
N HIS A 439 -12.98 7.08 16.76
CA HIS A 439 -12.01 8.18 16.64
C HIS A 439 -10.61 7.65 16.86
N VAL A 440 -9.75 7.74 15.86
CA VAL A 440 -8.37 7.26 15.89
C VAL A 440 -7.41 8.43 15.77
N PHE A 441 -6.42 8.47 16.63
CA PHE A 441 -5.35 9.47 16.65
C PHE A 441 -4.03 8.79 16.33
N GLY A 442 -3.27 9.40 15.43
CA GLY A 442 -1.99 8.89 14.96
C GLY A 442 -0.87 9.91 15.06
N ILE A 443 0.34 9.39 15.24
CA ILE A 443 1.58 10.16 15.12
C ILE A 443 2.57 9.34 14.31
N ARG A 444 3.25 9.99 13.35
CA ARG A 444 4.32 9.39 12.55
C ARG A 444 5.58 10.22 12.64
N ALA A 445 6.69 9.60 13.00
CA ALA A 445 8.03 10.14 12.84
C ALA A 445 8.69 9.47 11.62
N HIS A 446 9.16 10.27 10.67
CA HIS A 446 9.77 9.80 9.43
C HIS A 446 11.13 10.45 9.22
N VAL A 447 12.11 9.63 8.87
CA VAL A 447 13.48 10.04 8.52
C VAL A 447 13.80 9.50 7.14
N GLU A 448 14.36 10.34 6.28
CA GLU A 448 14.77 9.98 4.92
C GLU A 448 16.04 10.74 4.52
N PHE A 449 17.00 10.04 3.90
CA PHE A 449 18.24 10.66 3.36
C PHE A 449 18.91 9.74 2.32
#